data_70277e5ed2d07db15f33189d86b242a3
#
_entry.id   70277e5ed2d07db15f33189d86b242a3
#
_cell.length_a   1.000
_cell.length_b   1.000
_cell.length_c   1.000
_cell.angle_alpha   90.00
_cell.angle_beta   90.00
_cell.angle_gamma   90.00
#
_symmetry.space_group_name_H-M   'P 1'
#
loop_
_entity.id
_entity.type
_entity.pdbx_description
1 polymer ?
#
loop_
_entity_poly.entity_id
_entity_poly.type
_entity_poly.pdbx_seq_one_letter_code
_entity_poly.pdbx_strand_id
1 'polypeptide(L)'
;MKAIAYFHSLPITDPASLQDIELPEPVAGPRDLLVEVKAISVNPVDTKVRQNVQPEAGSAKVLGWDVAGVVKAVGSEVSLFQPGDKVFYAGSIARAGGNSQLHVVDERIVGHMPRSLGFAESAALPLTAITAWELLFERLQISESQSDQGQSLLIVGAAGGVGSILTQLARQLTGLKVIGTASRPQTMAWVRELGADLVLDHSQPLAEELKRQGLAQVTHVASLTQTDQHFDQLVEALAPQGKLGLIDDPKLLDVTKLKRKSLSLHWEFMYTRSLFETPDMLEQHKLLNRVAELIDAGTLKTTVGQHFGTINAANLRRAHALLESGAAKGKIVLEGF
;
A
#
# COMPACT_ATOMS: atom_id res chain seq x y z
N MET A 1 6.27 26.36 -6.90
CA MET A 1 6.51 24.98 -7.36
C MET A 1 5.29 24.42 -8.06
N LYS A 2 5.47 23.53 -9.08
CA LYS A 2 4.36 22.82 -9.70
C LYS A 2 3.78 21.79 -8.74
N ALA A 3 2.46 21.60 -8.79
CA ALA A 3 1.73 20.58 -8.05
C ALA A 3 0.48 20.15 -8.83
N ILE A 4 -0.06 18.98 -8.49
CA ILE A 4 -1.33 18.51 -9.02
C ILE A 4 -2.32 18.41 -7.86
N ALA A 5 -3.44 19.11 -7.99
CA ALA A 5 -4.45 19.22 -6.96
C ALA A 5 -5.88 19.21 -7.50
N TYR A 6 -6.84 19.14 -6.59
CA TYR A 6 -8.25 19.35 -6.91
C TYR A 6 -8.87 20.39 -5.97
N PHE A 7 -9.89 21.08 -6.45
CA PHE A 7 -10.67 22.09 -5.73
C PHE A 7 -12.07 21.60 -5.36
N HIS A 8 -12.56 20.61 -6.12
CA HIS A 8 -13.88 20.01 -5.92
C HIS A 8 -13.80 18.49 -6.12
N SER A 9 -14.55 17.75 -5.31
CA SER A 9 -14.72 16.30 -5.45
C SER A 9 -15.57 16.00 -6.69
N LEU A 10 -14.91 15.88 -7.85
CA LEU A 10 -15.54 15.64 -9.16
C LEU A 10 -15.29 14.19 -9.62
N PRO A 11 -16.14 13.62 -10.47
CA PRO A 11 -15.87 12.35 -11.13
C PRO A 11 -14.54 12.40 -11.90
N ILE A 12 -13.82 11.28 -11.98
CA ILE A 12 -12.50 11.27 -12.65
C ILE A 12 -12.56 11.58 -14.14
N THR A 13 -13.73 11.43 -14.76
CA THR A 13 -13.99 11.79 -16.15
C THR A 13 -14.05 13.30 -16.38
N ASP A 14 -14.23 14.10 -15.32
CA ASP A 14 -14.22 15.56 -15.41
C ASP A 14 -12.77 16.06 -15.53
N PRO A 15 -12.44 16.91 -16.53
CA PRO A 15 -11.09 17.48 -16.67
C PRO A 15 -10.62 18.28 -15.46
N ALA A 16 -11.53 18.86 -14.68
CA ALA A 16 -11.22 19.63 -13.47
C ALA A 16 -11.05 18.77 -12.22
N SER A 17 -11.22 17.43 -12.30
CA SER A 17 -11.07 16.50 -11.19
C SER A 17 -9.65 16.46 -10.60
N LEU A 18 -8.64 16.78 -11.43
CA LEU A 18 -7.24 17.02 -11.07
C LEU A 18 -6.68 18.06 -12.02
N GLN A 19 -5.97 19.05 -11.49
CA GLN A 19 -5.45 20.19 -12.24
C GLN A 19 -3.97 20.42 -11.92
N ASP A 20 -3.20 20.79 -12.94
CA ASP A 20 -1.84 21.31 -12.75
C ASP A 20 -1.95 22.75 -12.20
N ILE A 21 -1.28 23.01 -11.09
CA ILE A 21 -1.29 24.31 -10.38
C ILE A 21 0.11 24.72 -9.96
N GLU A 22 0.24 25.96 -9.57
CA GLU A 22 1.45 26.45 -8.89
C GLU A 22 1.15 26.79 -7.43
N LEU A 23 2.04 26.38 -6.54
CA LEU A 23 1.99 26.63 -5.10
C LEU A 23 3.29 27.27 -4.63
N PRO A 24 3.29 28.01 -3.52
CA PRO A 24 4.51 28.36 -2.80
C PRO A 24 5.34 27.12 -2.43
N GLU A 25 6.65 27.27 -2.33
CA GLU A 25 7.48 26.19 -1.79
C GLU A 25 7.14 25.96 -0.31
N PRO A 26 6.97 24.69 0.13
CA PRO A 26 6.67 24.40 1.51
C PRO A 26 7.92 24.61 2.40
N VAL A 27 7.70 24.95 3.66
CA VAL A 27 8.76 25.13 4.65
C VAL A 27 8.80 23.93 5.58
N ALA A 28 9.96 23.32 5.74
CA ALA A 28 10.17 22.19 6.65
C ALA A 28 10.03 22.64 8.12
N GLY A 29 9.24 21.91 8.89
CA GLY A 29 9.20 22.00 10.35
C GLY A 29 10.45 21.38 10.99
N PRO A 30 10.59 21.43 12.34
CA PRO A 30 11.79 20.99 13.03
C PRO A 30 12.24 19.56 12.69
N ARG A 31 11.32 18.61 12.58
CA ARG A 31 11.58 17.20 12.25
C ARG A 31 11.31 16.81 10.80
N ASP A 32 11.10 17.79 9.95
CA ASP A 32 10.72 17.53 8.57
C ASP A 32 11.92 17.49 7.61
N LEU A 33 11.79 16.66 6.61
CA LEU A 33 12.61 16.68 5.40
C LEU A 33 11.88 17.49 4.33
N LEU A 34 12.56 18.40 3.65
CA LEU A 34 12.10 18.94 2.37
C LEU A 34 12.66 18.06 1.25
N VAL A 35 11.80 17.37 0.55
CA VAL A 35 12.17 16.40 -0.48
C VAL A 35 11.84 16.93 -1.87
N GLU A 36 12.81 16.89 -2.78
CA GLU A 36 12.59 17.04 -4.21
C GLU A 36 12.03 15.75 -4.75
N VAL A 37 10.75 15.76 -5.15
CA VAL A 37 10.03 14.59 -5.65
C VAL A 37 10.53 14.23 -7.05
N LYS A 38 10.97 13.00 -7.22
CA LYS A 38 11.44 12.46 -8.51
C LYS A 38 10.39 11.53 -9.14
N ALA A 39 9.75 10.68 -8.33
CA ALA A 39 8.70 9.78 -8.76
C ALA A 39 7.62 9.63 -7.68
N ILE A 40 6.43 9.28 -8.12
CA ILE A 40 5.27 8.99 -7.27
C ILE A 40 4.62 7.69 -7.71
N SER A 41 3.81 7.12 -6.81
CA SER A 41 2.94 6.01 -7.16
C SER A 41 1.53 6.23 -6.63
N VAL A 42 0.52 5.81 -7.39
CA VAL A 42 -0.89 6.06 -7.08
C VAL A 42 -1.48 4.90 -6.29
N ASN A 43 -2.34 5.22 -5.34
CA ASN A 43 -2.98 4.28 -4.43
C ASN A 43 -4.51 4.44 -4.42
N PRO A 44 -5.28 3.40 -4.04
CA PRO A 44 -6.73 3.55 -3.86
C PRO A 44 -7.14 4.67 -2.91
N VAL A 45 -6.32 4.99 -1.90
CA VAL A 45 -6.58 6.11 -0.99
C VAL A 45 -6.61 7.45 -1.70
N ASP A 46 -5.79 7.66 -2.74
CA ASP A 46 -5.82 8.89 -3.55
C ASP A 46 -7.19 9.09 -4.18
N THR A 47 -7.76 8.02 -4.76
CA THR A 47 -9.08 8.07 -5.39
C THR A 47 -10.19 8.26 -4.36
N LYS A 48 -10.11 7.57 -3.21
CA LYS A 48 -11.08 7.68 -2.11
C LYS A 48 -11.10 9.09 -1.50
N VAL A 49 -9.92 9.68 -1.25
CA VAL A 49 -9.83 11.05 -0.71
C VAL A 49 -10.37 12.04 -1.75
N ARG A 50 -10.00 11.94 -3.02
CA ARG A 50 -10.54 12.81 -4.07
C ARG A 50 -12.08 12.75 -4.15
N GLN A 51 -12.65 11.56 -4.04
CA GLN A 51 -14.10 11.34 -4.15
C GLN A 51 -14.89 11.81 -2.93
N ASN A 52 -14.33 11.69 -1.73
CA ASN A 52 -15.10 11.82 -0.49
C ASN A 52 -14.69 13.02 0.38
N VAL A 53 -13.57 13.69 0.09
CA VAL A 53 -13.11 14.84 0.86
C VAL A 53 -13.19 16.10 0.00
N GLN A 54 -14.19 16.96 0.29
CA GLN A 54 -14.30 18.26 -0.34
C GLN A 54 -13.27 19.22 0.30
N PRO A 55 -12.35 19.84 -0.45
CA PRO A 55 -11.49 20.90 0.07
C PRO A 55 -12.28 22.10 0.56
N GLU A 56 -11.72 22.88 1.47
CA GLU A 56 -12.29 24.16 1.87
C GLU A 56 -12.43 25.09 0.66
N ALA A 57 -13.45 25.95 0.70
CA ALA A 57 -13.74 26.87 -0.41
C ALA A 57 -12.52 27.72 -0.75
N GLY A 58 -12.11 27.71 -2.01
CA GLY A 58 -10.93 28.43 -2.51
C GLY A 58 -9.57 27.77 -2.21
N SER A 59 -9.56 26.62 -1.53
CA SER A 59 -8.34 25.87 -1.25
C SER A 59 -8.15 24.70 -2.22
N ALA A 60 -6.90 24.43 -2.59
CA ALA A 60 -6.52 23.27 -3.36
C ALA A 60 -6.03 22.13 -2.44
N LYS A 61 -6.43 20.88 -2.71
CA LYS A 61 -5.90 19.71 -2.00
C LYS A 61 -4.98 18.90 -2.91
N VAL A 62 -3.71 18.80 -2.51
CA VAL A 62 -2.69 17.95 -3.14
C VAL A 62 -2.82 16.55 -2.58
N LEU A 63 -2.88 15.55 -3.47
CA LEU A 63 -2.90 14.12 -3.14
C LEU A 63 -1.49 13.52 -3.31
N GLY A 64 -1.38 12.21 -3.10
CA GLY A 64 -0.18 11.41 -3.36
C GLY A 64 0.49 10.95 -2.06
N TRP A 65 0.42 9.64 -1.82
CA TRP A 65 0.99 8.99 -0.63
C TRP A 65 1.85 7.78 -1.05
N ASP A 66 2.80 8.08 -1.92
CA ASP A 66 3.95 7.25 -2.30
C ASP A 66 4.92 8.12 -3.09
N VAL A 67 6.07 8.38 -2.52
CA VAL A 67 7.09 9.28 -3.08
C VAL A 67 8.45 8.59 -3.04
N ALA A 68 9.24 8.77 -4.09
CA ALA A 68 10.68 8.61 -4.08
C ALA A 68 11.33 9.92 -4.56
N GLY A 69 12.37 10.36 -3.86
CA GLY A 69 12.99 11.64 -4.15
C GLY A 69 14.34 11.84 -3.46
N VAL A 70 14.79 13.08 -3.46
CA VAL A 70 16.08 13.48 -2.86
C VAL A 70 15.83 14.54 -1.80
N VAL A 71 16.41 14.38 -0.63
CA VAL A 71 16.36 15.38 0.44
C VAL A 71 17.07 16.65 -0.01
N LYS A 72 16.35 17.76 -0.04
CA LYS A 72 16.86 19.10 -0.43
C LYS A 72 17.31 19.90 0.79
N ALA A 73 16.55 19.81 1.87
CA ALA A 73 16.84 20.46 3.15
C ALA A 73 16.22 19.66 4.30
N VAL A 74 16.69 19.93 5.51
CA VAL A 74 16.23 19.26 6.73
C VAL A 74 15.89 20.28 7.81
N GLY A 75 14.93 19.96 8.66
CA GLY A 75 14.58 20.75 9.84
C GLY A 75 15.65 20.67 10.94
N SER A 76 15.55 21.56 11.92
CA SER A 76 16.58 21.75 12.96
C SER A 76 16.75 20.57 13.92
N GLU A 77 15.76 19.68 14.02
CA GLU A 77 15.77 18.50 14.90
C GLU A 77 15.95 17.19 14.13
N VAL A 78 16.13 17.25 12.81
CA VAL A 78 16.35 16.06 11.98
C VAL A 78 17.72 15.45 12.30
N SER A 79 17.75 14.15 12.50
CA SER A 79 18.95 13.39 12.84
C SER A 79 19.17 12.13 11.99
N LEU A 80 18.16 11.69 11.26
CA LEU A 80 18.20 10.44 10.47
C LEU A 80 18.65 10.63 9.02
N PHE A 81 18.60 11.87 8.52
CA PHE A 81 18.86 12.18 7.11
C PHE A 81 19.63 13.49 6.95
N GLN A 82 20.25 13.65 5.77
CA GLN A 82 20.94 14.85 5.36
C GLN A 82 20.59 15.24 3.91
N PRO A 83 20.81 16.50 3.49
CA PRO A 83 20.64 16.89 2.09
C PRO A 83 21.47 16.01 1.14
N GLY A 84 20.84 15.58 0.06
CA GLY A 84 21.40 14.64 -0.92
C GLY A 84 20.99 13.19 -0.73
N ASP A 85 20.47 12.80 0.42
CA ASP A 85 19.98 11.45 0.64
C ASP A 85 18.82 11.10 -0.30
N LYS A 86 18.85 9.91 -0.89
CA LYS A 86 17.73 9.35 -1.66
C LYS A 86 16.78 8.64 -0.72
N VAL A 87 15.51 9.03 -0.77
CA VAL A 87 14.49 8.58 0.17
C VAL A 87 13.24 8.07 -0.54
N PHE A 88 12.48 7.22 0.16
CA PHE A 88 11.17 6.77 -0.26
C PHE A 88 10.22 6.67 0.95
N TYR A 89 8.96 7.01 0.78
CA TYR A 89 8.01 7.09 1.88
C TYR A 89 6.56 7.20 1.38
N ALA A 90 5.62 6.88 2.28
CA ALA A 90 4.19 7.11 2.03
C ALA A 90 3.71 8.49 2.51
N GLY A 91 4.29 9.04 3.57
CA GLY A 91 3.84 10.29 4.18
C GLY A 91 2.65 10.10 5.12
N SER A 92 1.96 11.21 5.42
CA SER A 92 0.81 11.24 6.34
C SER A 92 -0.45 11.75 5.63
N ILE A 93 -1.58 11.06 5.84
CA ILE A 93 -2.88 11.47 5.26
C ILE A 93 -3.41 12.78 5.86
N ALA A 94 -2.91 13.19 7.03
CA ALA A 94 -3.25 14.45 7.68
C ALA A 94 -2.55 15.67 7.07
N ARG A 95 -1.54 15.45 6.20
CA ARG A 95 -0.74 16.50 5.56
C ARG A 95 -1.02 16.57 4.05
N ALA A 96 -0.53 17.62 3.40
CA ALA A 96 -0.54 17.69 1.94
C ALA A 96 0.20 16.48 1.35
N GLY A 97 -0.29 15.94 0.23
CA GLY A 97 0.33 14.82 -0.46
C GLY A 97 1.51 15.21 -1.35
N GLY A 98 2.21 14.21 -1.86
CA GLY A 98 3.46 14.34 -2.62
C GLY A 98 3.30 14.54 -4.13
N ASN A 99 2.09 14.78 -4.65
CA ASN A 99 1.90 15.10 -6.08
C ASN A 99 2.35 16.54 -6.38
N SER A 100 3.60 16.88 -6.03
CA SER A 100 4.22 18.20 -6.15
C SER A 100 5.72 18.08 -6.34
N GLN A 101 6.37 19.13 -6.88
CA GLN A 101 7.83 19.12 -7.07
C GLN A 101 8.62 19.05 -5.76
N LEU A 102 8.08 19.66 -4.69
CA LEU A 102 8.66 19.62 -3.35
C LEU A 102 7.62 19.16 -2.36
N HIS A 103 8.00 18.26 -1.46
CA HIS A 103 7.13 17.71 -0.43
C HIS A 103 7.83 17.74 0.93
N VAL A 104 7.06 17.96 1.99
CA VAL A 104 7.54 18.01 3.37
C VAL A 104 7.00 16.81 4.14
N VAL A 105 7.90 16.05 4.79
CA VAL A 105 7.57 14.81 5.49
C VAL A 105 8.39 14.65 6.76
N ASP A 106 7.80 14.14 7.84
CA ASP A 106 8.49 13.82 9.09
C ASP A 106 9.52 12.70 8.88
N GLU A 107 10.76 12.90 9.36
CA GLU A 107 11.86 11.94 9.19
C GLU A 107 11.55 10.53 9.70
N ARG A 108 10.70 10.40 10.74
CA ARG A 108 10.38 9.13 11.40
C ARG A 108 9.55 8.16 10.55
N ILE A 109 8.96 8.65 9.45
CA ILE A 109 8.15 7.82 8.53
C ILE A 109 8.78 7.72 7.13
N VAL A 110 10.07 7.97 7.01
CA VAL A 110 10.84 7.96 5.76
C VAL A 110 11.90 6.86 5.81
N GLY A 111 12.10 6.13 4.73
CA GLY A 111 13.19 5.16 4.55
C GLY A 111 14.23 5.65 3.55
N HIS A 112 15.46 5.13 3.65
CA HIS A 112 16.46 5.26 2.60
C HIS A 112 16.05 4.42 1.39
N MET A 113 16.06 5.02 0.21
CA MET A 113 15.69 4.34 -1.04
C MET A 113 16.62 3.13 -1.32
N PRO A 114 16.10 1.99 -1.79
CA PRO A 114 16.94 0.90 -2.27
C PRO A 114 17.97 1.38 -3.31
N ARG A 115 19.20 0.92 -3.21
CA ARG A 115 20.30 1.33 -4.11
C ARG A 115 20.19 0.70 -5.49
N SER A 116 19.56 -0.46 -5.55
CA SER A 116 19.40 -1.26 -6.77
C SER A 116 18.23 -0.81 -7.66
N LEU A 117 17.37 0.10 -7.19
CA LEU A 117 16.19 0.56 -7.92
C LEU A 117 16.31 2.04 -8.36
N GLY A 118 15.61 2.36 -9.45
CA GLY A 118 15.30 3.74 -9.84
C GLY A 118 14.21 4.38 -8.98
N PHE A 119 13.96 5.70 -9.16
CA PHE A 119 12.95 6.41 -8.37
C PHE A 119 11.54 5.88 -8.61
N ALA A 120 11.14 5.61 -9.86
CA ALA A 120 9.83 5.07 -10.19
C ALA A 120 9.57 3.71 -9.53
N GLU A 121 10.56 2.81 -9.58
CA GLU A 121 10.48 1.49 -8.98
C GLU A 121 10.41 1.56 -7.45
N SER A 122 11.15 2.49 -6.85
CA SER A 122 11.16 2.72 -5.41
C SER A 122 9.86 3.34 -4.92
N ALA A 123 9.27 4.29 -5.67
CA ALA A 123 7.98 4.89 -5.34
C ALA A 123 6.82 3.88 -5.33
N ALA A 124 6.97 2.73 -5.98
CA ALA A 124 5.96 1.68 -6.00
C ALA A 124 5.85 0.88 -4.69
N LEU A 125 6.68 1.15 -3.69
CA LEU A 125 6.82 0.28 -2.52
C LEU A 125 6.22 0.84 -1.23
N PRO A 126 6.43 2.12 -0.82
CA PRO A 126 6.31 2.52 0.57
C PRO A 126 4.95 2.23 1.20
N LEU A 127 3.84 2.79 0.70
CA LEU A 127 2.51 2.61 1.29
C LEU A 127 2.14 1.14 1.37
N THR A 128 2.36 0.41 0.28
CA THR A 128 1.97 -0.99 0.21
C THR A 128 2.86 -1.90 1.05
N ALA A 129 4.15 -1.58 1.16
CA ALA A 129 5.08 -2.32 2.00
C ALA A 129 4.80 -2.09 3.50
N ILE A 130 4.51 -0.84 3.91
CA ILE A 130 4.09 -0.53 5.29
C ILE A 130 2.83 -1.33 5.63
N THR A 131 1.79 -1.20 4.80
CA THR A 131 0.52 -1.93 5.00
C THR A 131 0.73 -3.44 5.11
N ALA A 132 1.49 -4.03 4.18
CA ALA A 132 1.72 -5.47 4.15
C ALA A 132 2.55 -5.96 5.34
N TRP A 133 3.58 -5.21 5.73
CA TRP A 133 4.45 -5.51 6.86
C TRP A 133 3.69 -5.46 8.19
N GLU A 134 3.03 -4.34 8.45
CA GLU A 134 2.24 -4.15 9.67
C GLU A 134 1.11 -5.18 9.76
N LEU A 135 0.39 -5.44 8.66
CA LEU A 135 -0.65 -6.47 8.62
C LEU A 135 -0.10 -7.85 8.97
N LEU A 136 1.01 -8.26 8.33
CA LEU A 136 1.56 -9.61 8.44
C LEU A 136 2.17 -9.85 9.82
N PHE A 137 3.08 -8.98 10.24
CA PHE A 137 3.93 -9.22 11.41
C PHE A 137 3.34 -8.67 12.70
N GLU A 138 2.64 -7.52 12.66
CA GLU A 138 2.12 -6.89 13.86
C GLU A 138 0.66 -7.25 14.13
N ARG A 139 -0.21 -7.20 13.11
CA ARG A 139 -1.65 -7.48 13.30
C ARG A 139 -1.94 -8.97 13.32
N LEU A 140 -1.49 -9.71 12.32
CA LEU A 140 -1.66 -11.16 12.27
C LEU A 140 -0.65 -11.89 13.17
N GLN A 141 0.41 -11.22 13.63
CA GLN A 141 1.44 -11.76 14.53
C GLN A 141 2.13 -13.02 13.99
N ILE A 142 2.39 -13.01 12.68
CA ILE A 142 3.16 -14.06 12.03
C ILE A 142 4.65 -13.77 12.29
N SER A 143 5.43 -14.80 12.56
CA SER A 143 6.86 -14.63 12.84
C SER A 143 7.66 -14.41 11.55
N GLU A 144 8.64 -13.49 11.57
CA GLU A 144 9.70 -13.41 10.54
C GLU A 144 10.66 -14.60 10.73
N SER A 145 10.17 -15.82 10.47
CA SER A 145 10.93 -17.06 10.62
C SER A 145 10.22 -18.21 9.90
N GLN A 146 10.89 -19.37 9.80
CA GLN A 146 10.27 -20.57 9.26
C GLN A 146 9.48 -21.38 10.29
N SER A 147 9.18 -20.82 11.47
CA SER A 147 8.46 -21.51 12.56
C SER A 147 6.98 -21.77 12.27
N ASP A 148 6.39 -21.03 11.32
CA ASP A 148 4.97 -21.13 10.96
C ASP A 148 4.67 -22.28 9.97
N GLN A 149 5.56 -23.27 9.87
CA GLN A 149 5.35 -24.45 9.02
C GLN A 149 4.04 -25.17 9.38
N GLY A 150 3.25 -25.48 8.36
CA GLY A 150 1.92 -26.08 8.53
C GLY A 150 0.78 -25.07 8.65
N GLN A 151 1.09 -23.78 8.78
CA GLN A 151 0.12 -22.69 8.70
C GLN A 151 -0.01 -22.17 7.26
N SER A 152 -1.08 -21.43 6.99
CA SER A 152 -1.37 -20.91 5.66
C SER A 152 -2.00 -19.52 5.71
N LEU A 153 -1.68 -18.71 4.70
CA LEU A 153 -2.22 -17.36 4.50
C LEU A 153 -2.98 -17.30 3.17
N LEU A 154 -4.27 -16.98 3.24
CA LEU A 154 -5.08 -16.65 2.07
C LEU A 154 -5.08 -15.12 1.87
N ILE A 155 -4.64 -14.66 0.70
CA ILE A 155 -4.57 -13.24 0.33
C ILE A 155 -5.65 -12.93 -0.70
N VAL A 156 -6.72 -12.24 -0.30
CA VAL A 156 -7.76 -11.77 -1.21
C VAL A 156 -7.30 -10.49 -1.89
N GLY A 157 -7.31 -10.46 -3.23
CA GLY A 157 -6.77 -9.32 -3.99
C GLY A 157 -5.25 -9.35 -4.14
N ALA A 158 -4.65 -10.54 -4.22
CA ALA A 158 -3.19 -10.75 -4.27
C ALA A 158 -2.47 -10.06 -5.45
N ALA A 159 -3.18 -9.74 -6.54
CA ALA A 159 -2.59 -9.07 -7.70
C ALA A 159 -2.55 -7.53 -7.60
N GLY A 160 -3.17 -6.93 -6.58
CA GLY A 160 -3.12 -5.50 -6.30
C GLY A 160 -1.79 -5.06 -5.69
N GLY A 161 -1.66 -3.76 -5.39
CA GLY A 161 -0.43 -3.20 -4.83
C GLY A 161 0.01 -3.88 -3.53
N VAL A 162 -0.84 -3.87 -2.50
CA VAL A 162 -0.54 -4.52 -1.20
C VAL A 162 -0.37 -6.02 -1.38
N GLY A 163 -1.26 -6.69 -2.12
CA GLY A 163 -1.20 -8.13 -2.35
C GLY A 163 0.11 -8.57 -3.01
N SER A 164 0.64 -7.75 -3.92
CA SER A 164 1.90 -8.05 -4.62
C SER A 164 3.11 -8.08 -3.69
N ILE A 165 3.21 -7.15 -2.75
CA ILE A 165 4.34 -7.14 -1.79
C ILE A 165 4.08 -8.10 -0.63
N LEU A 166 2.83 -8.23 -0.14
CA LEU A 166 2.46 -9.17 0.91
C LEU A 166 2.75 -10.63 0.51
N THR A 167 2.45 -11.00 -0.74
CA THR A 167 2.78 -12.33 -1.28
C THR A 167 4.28 -12.61 -1.19
N GLN A 168 5.11 -11.64 -1.57
CA GLN A 168 6.56 -11.79 -1.50
C GLN A 168 7.06 -11.86 -0.05
N LEU A 169 6.60 -10.95 0.82
CA LEU A 169 7.00 -10.95 2.24
C LEU A 169 6.64 -12.28 2.92
N ALA A 170 5.40 -12.74 2.75
CA ALA A 170 4.96 -14.01 3.31
C ALA A 170 5.79 -15.20 2.79
N ARG A 171 6.06 -15.24 1.48
CA ARG A 171 6.83 -16.32 0.85
C ARG A 171 8.28 -16.36 1.29
N GLN A 172 8.92 -15.17 1.39
CA GLN A 172 10.36 -15.07 1.60
C GLN A 172 10.75 -15.08 3.08
N LEU A 173 9.90 -14.53 3.95
CA LEU A 173 10.26 -14.28 5.35
C LEU A 173 9.57 -15.21 6.34
N THR A 174 8.61 -16.06 5.90
CA THR A 174 7.83 -16.93 6.80
C THR A 174 7.80 -18.38 6.33
N GLY A 175 7.33 -19.29 7.18
CA GLY A 175 7.07 -20.70 6.84
C GLY A 175 5.65 -20.96 6.30
N LEU A 176 4.86 -19.92 6.03
CA LEU A 176 3.47 -20.06 5.59
C LEU A 176 3.34 -20.67 4.19
N LYS A 177 2.29 -21.46 4.00
CA LYS A 177 1.78 -21.73 2.67
C LYS A 177 0.99 -20.51 2.17
N VAL A 178 1.48 -19.86 1.10
CA VAL A 178 0.91 -18.62 0.57
C VAL A 178 -0.09 -18.92 -0.54
N ILE A 179 -1.35 -18.51 -0.33
CA ILE A 179 -2.45 -18.72 -1.26
C ILE A 179 -2.98 -17.35 -1.69
N GLY A 180 -2.77 -16.98 -2.94
CA GLY A 180 -3.28 -15.72 -3.49
C GLY A 180 -4.59 -15.91 -4.23
N THR A 181 -5.37 -14.83 -4.39
CA THR A 181 -6.55 -14.85 -5.26
C THR A 181 -6.41 -13.88 -6.43
N ALA A 182 -6.82 -14.32 -7.61
CA ALA A 182 -6.90 -13.50 -8.83
C ALA A 182 -7.86 -14.19 -9.82
N SER A 183 -8.60 -13.43 -10.64
CA SER A 183 -9.60 -13.98 -11.56
C SER A 183 -9.20 -13.94 -13.03
N ARG A 184 -8.22 -13.12 -13.42
CA ARG A 184 -7.77 -12.98 -14.81
C ARG A 184 -6.47 -13.74 -15.04
N PRO A 185 -6.25 -14.37 -16.22
CA PRO A 185 -5.03 -15.16 -16.50
C PRO A 185 -3.73 -14.38 -16.23
N GLN A 186 -3.67 -13.09 -16.61
CA GLN A 186 -2.50 -12.23 -16.41
C GLN A 186 -2.23 -11.94 -14.93
N THR A 187 -3.29 -11.72 -14.12
CA THR A 187 -3.14 -11.48 -12.68
C THR A 187 -2.82 -12.78 -11.93
N MET A 188 -3.35 -13.92 -12.37
CA MET A 188 -2.99 -15.23 -11.82
C MET A 188 -1.51 -15.56 -12.07
N ALA A 189 -1.00 -15.30 -13.29
CA ALA A 189 0.42 -15.46 -13.61
C ALA A 189 1.31 -14.56 -12.75
N TRP A 190 0.93 -13.28 -12.58
CA TRP A 190 1.61 -12.33 -11.73
C TRP A 190 1.74 -12.80 -10.28
N VAL A 191 0.63 -13.27 -9.68
CA VAL A 191 0.62 -13.74 -8.29
C VAL A 191 1.50 -14.98 -8.10
N ARG A 192 1.53 -15.90 -9.10
CA ARG A 192 2.46 -17.04 -9.08
C ARG A 192 3.92 -16.61 -9.17
N GLU A 193 4.23 -15.67 -10.06
CA GLU A 193 5.58 -15.11 -10.23
C GLU A 193 6.10 -14.45 -8.94
N LEU A 194 5.21 -13.84 -8.16
CA LEU A 194 5.53 -13.24 -6.87
C LEU A 194 5.70 -14.26 -5.73
N GLY A 195 5.47 -15.55 -5.98
CA GLY A 195 5.80 -16.64 -5.07
C GLY A 195 4.60 -17.27 -4.34
N ALA A 196 3.37 -17.03 -4.77
CA ALA A 196 2.23 -17.77 -4.22
C ALA A 196 2.33 -19.26 -4.57
N ASP A 197 2.17 -20.12 -3.56
CA ASP A 197 2.15 -21.58 -3.73
C ASP A 197 0.91 -22.06 -4.49
N LEU A 198 -0.19 -21.29 -4.35
CA LEU A 198 -1.48 -21.57 -4.99
C LEU A 198 -2.18 -20.25 -5.36
N VAL A 199 -2.89 -20.23 -6.48
CA VAL A 199 -3.71 -19.10 -6.90
C VAL A 199 -5.13 -19.59 -7.18
N LEU A 200 -6.11 -19.04 -6.43
CA LEU A 200 -7.52 -19.33 -6.54
C LEU A 200 -8.25 -18.26 -7.36
N ASP A 201 -9.34 -18.64 -8.00
CA ASP A 201 -10.22 -17.70 -8.69
C ASP A 201 -11.26 -17.14 -7.69
N HIS A 202 -11.15 -15.86 -7.35
CA HIS A 202 -12.08 -15.20 -6.44
C HIS A 202 -13.45 -14.85 -7.06
N SER A 203 -13.67 -15.13 -8.33
CA SER A 203 -15.01 -15.10 -8.93
C SER A 203 -15.85 -16.33 -8.54
N GLN A 204 -15.21 -17.34 -7.95
CA GLN A 204 -15.83 -18.54 -7.43
C GLN A 204 -15.88 -18.52 -5.90
N PRO A 205 -16.73 -19.31 -5.24
CA PRO A 205 -16.75 -19.42 -3.78
C PRO A 205 -15.41 -19.89 -3.22
N LEU A 206 -14.72 -19.04 -2.47
CA LEU A 206 -13.33 -19.27 -2.03
C LEU A 206 -13.18 -20.53 -1.16
N ALA A 207 -14.13 -20.79 -0.26
CA ALA A 207 -14.08 -21.98 0.59
C ALA A 207 -14.19 -23.30 -0.23
N GLU A 208 -14.97 -23.29 -1.30
CA GLU A 208 -15.08 -24.44 -2.20
C GLU A 208 -13.83 -24.60 -3.07
N GLU A 209 -13.26 -23.47 -3.55
CA GLU A 209 -12.00 -23.49 -4.31
C GLU A 209 -10.86 -24.08 -3.47
N LEU A 210 -10.73 -23.68 -2.19
CA LEU A 210 -9.77 -24.28 -1.26
C LEU A 210 -9.95 -25.79 -1.15
N LYS A 211 -11.19 -26.25 -0.95
CA LYS A 211 -11.50 -27.70 -0.84
C LYS A 211 -11.13 -28.47 -2.10
N ARG A 212 -11.39 -27.91 -3.29
CA ARG A 212 -10.98 -28.52 -4.59
C ARG A 212 -9.46 -28.67 -4.71
N GLN A 213 -8.70 -27.78 -4.07
CA GLN A 213 -7.23 -27.84 -4.02
C GLN A 213 -6.69 -28.70 -2.87
N GLY A 214 -7.55 -29.46 -2.19
CA GLY A 214 -7.17 -30.33 -1.08
C GLY A 214 -6.90 -29.62 0.24
N LEU A 215 -7.32 -28.34 0.36
CA LEU A 215 -7.17 -27.55 1.58
C LEU A 215 -8.54 -27.39 2.24
N ALA A 216 -8.72 -28.00 3.42
CA ALA A 216 -9.97 -27.87 4.13
C ALA A 216 -10.20 -26.44 4.66
N GLN A 217 -9.16 -25.81 5.17
CA GLN A 217 -9.18 -24.50 5.81
C GLN A 217 -7.80 -23.82 5.76
N VAL A 218 -7.76 -22.52 6.07
CA VAL A 218 -6.53 -21.71 6.23
C VAL A 218 -6.45 -21.13 7.64
N THR A 219 -5.25 -20.88 8.13
CA THR A 219 -5.04 -20.32 9.48
C THR A 219 -5.16 -18.81 9.53
N HIS A 220 -4.78 -18.14 8.44
CA HIS A 220 -4.78 -16.68 8.32
C HIS A 220 -5.42 -16.24 7.01
N VAL A 221 -6.11 -15.11 7.06
CA VAL A 221 -6.65 -14.42 5.87
C VAL A 221 -6.22 -12.97 5.92
N ALA A 222 -5.70 -12.46 4.81
CA ALA A 222 -5.52 -11.04 4.52
C ALA A 222 -6.55 -10.64 3.45
N SER A 223 -7.61 -9.95 3.85
CA SER A 223 -8.64 -9.43 2.96
C SER A 223 -8.30 -8.00 2.58
N LEU A 224 -7.85 -7.80 1.34
CA LEU A 224 -7.31 -6.52 0.88
C LEU A 224 -8.32 -5.72 0.05
N THR A 225 -9.44 -6.33 -0.32
CA THR A 225 -10.49 -5.71 -1.13
C THR A 225 -11.79 -6.51 -1.06
N GLN A 226 -12.93 -5.80 -1.22
CA GLN A 226 -14.27 -6.39 -1.31
C GLN A 226 -14.62 -7.34 -0.15
N THR A 227 -14.14 -7.00 1.03
CA THR A 227 -14.32 -7.83 2.24
C THR A 227 -15.79 -8.12 2.52
N ASP A 228 -16.69 -7.15 2.36
CA ASP A 228 -18.13 -7.33 2.55
C ASP A 228 -18.74 -8.38 1.63
N GLN A 229 -18.24 -8.53 0.39
CA GLN A 229 -18.68 -9.55 -0.56
C GLN A 229 -18.16 -10.95 -0.23
N HIS A 230 -16.95 -11.03 0.33
CA HIS A 230 -16.28 -12.30 0.60
C HIS A 230 -16.42 -12.77 2.05
N PHE A 231 -16.92 -11.95 2.96
CA PHE A 231 -16.84 -12.17 4.41
C PHE A 231 -17.32 -13.55 4.85
N ASP A 232 -18.48 -14.00 4.39
CA ASP A 232 -19.04 -15.31 4.76
C ASP A 232 -18.14 -16.46 4.29
N GLN A 233 -17.59 -16.36 3.09
CA GLN A 233 -16.65 -17.33 2.54
C GLN A 233 -15.31 -17.33 3.31
N LEU A 234 -14.84 -16.16 3.76
CA LEU A 234 -13.65 -16.06 4.57
C LEU A 234 -13.82 -16.68 5.95
N VAL A 235 -14.98 -16.46 6.59
CA VAL A 235 -15.35 -17.11 7.85
C VAL A 235 -15.41 -18.64 7.69
N GLU A 236 -15.95 -19.15 6.59
CA GLU A 236 -15.98 -20.58 6.28
C GLU A 236 -14.57 -21.13 6.04
N ALA A 237 -13.75 -20.42 5.27
CA ALA A 237 -12.38 -20.81 4.91
C ALA A 237 -11.42 -20.86 6.11
N LEU A 238 -11.62 -20.01 7.12
CA LEU A 238 -10.75 -19.96 8.30
C LEU A 238 -10.92 -21.20 9.18
N ALA A 239 -9.79 -21.73 9.64
CA ALA A 239 -9.73 -22.75 10.68
C ALA A 239 -10.20 -22.18 12.03
N PRO A 240 -10.65 -23.02 12.99
CA PRO A 240 -10.88 -22.56 14.36
C PRO A 240 -9.65 -21.84 14.92
N GLN A 241 -9.88 -20.71 15.62
CA GLN A 241 -8.86 -19.80 16.18
C GLN A 241 -8.03 -19.05 15.10
N GLY A 242 -8.46 -19.09 13.84
CA GLY A 242 -7.81 -18.38 12.76
C GLY A 242 -7.94 -16.86 12.88
N LYS A 243 -7.09 -16.13 12.13
CA LYS A 243 -7.01 -14.67 12.17
C LYS A 243 -7.41 -14.07 10.82
N LEU A 244 -8.25 -13.04 10.86
CA LEU A 244 -8.70 -12.27 9.70
C LEU A 244 -8.16 -10.86 9.79
N GLY A 245 -7.30 -10.46 8.87
CA GLY A 245 -6.79 -9.10 8.73
C GLY A 245 -7.47 -8.35 7.60
N LEU A 246 -7.82 -7.09 7.79
CA LEU A 246 -8.53 -6.21 6.85
C LEU A 246 -7.79 -4.91 6.63
N ILE A 247 -7.87 -4.38 5.39
CA ILE A 247 -7.35 -3.05 5.04
C ILE A 247 -8.34 -2.19 4.24
N ASP A 248 -9.43 -2.78 3.76
CA ASP A 248 -10.47 -2.07 3.01
C ASP A 248 -11.59 -1.55 3.94
N ASP A 249 -12.59 -0.87 3.37
CA ASP A 249 -13.65 -0.18 4.09
C ASP A 249 -15.01 -0.88 3.87
N PRO A 250 -15.26 -2.08 4.41
CA PRO A 250 -16.54 -2.73 4.31
C PRO A 250 -17.63 -1.90 5.01
N LYS A 251 -18.82 -1.82 4.40
CA LYS A 251 -19.92 -1.03 4.97
C LYS A 251 -20.46 -1.60 6.28
N LEU A 252 -20.54 -2.94 6.34
CA LEU A 252 -21.05 -3.65 7.52
C LEU A 252 -20.47 -5.08 7.53
N LEU A 253 -19.98 -5.52 8.68
CA LEU A 253 -19.58 -6.90 8.94
C LEU A 253 -20.34 -7.45 10.15
N ASP A 254 -20.99 -8.59 9.98
CA ASP A 254 -21.59 -9.32 11.10
C ASP A 254 -20.51 -10.13 11.84
N VAL A 255 -19.83 -9.46 12.78
CA VAL A 255 -18.75 -10.07 13.58
C VAL A 255 -19.23 -11.23 14.47
N THR A 256 -20.56 -11.39 14.70
CA THR A 256 -21.08 -12.52 15.47
C THR A 256 -20.79 -13.88 14.81
N LYS A 257 -20.62 -13.89 13.49
CA LYS A 257 -20.22 -15.10 12.71
C LYS A 257 -18.86 -15.64 13.11
N LEU A 258 -17.96 -14.79 13.64
CA LEU A 258 -16.62 -15.17 14.08
C LEU A 258 -16.63 -16.03 15.35
N LYS A 259 -17.69 -15.88 16.19
CA LYS A 259 -17.77 -16.46 17.53
C LYS A 259 -17.61 -18.00 17.53
N ARG A 260 -18.29 -18.69 16.62
CA ARG A 260 -18.33 -20.17 16.65
C ARG A 260 -16.97 -20.82 16.50
N LYS A 261 -16.05 -20.19 15.74
CA LYS A 261 -14.68 -20.68 15.52
C LYS A 261 -13.67 -19.95 16.37
N SER A 262 -14.08 -19.04 17.27
CA SER A 262 -13.18 -18.16 18.05
C SER A 262 -12.18 -17.42 17.16
N LEU A 263 -12.65 -16.90 16.01
CA LEU A 263 -11.82 -16.14 15.09
C LEU A 263 -11.52 -14.76 15.66
N SER A 264 -10.33 -14.22 15.34
CA SER A 264 -9.98 -12.84 15.65
C SER A 264 -9.97 -11.99 14.39
N LEU A 265 -10.37 -10.71 14.54
CA LEU A 265 -10.41 -9.73 13.46
C LEU A 265 -9.44 -8.60 13.79
N HIS A 266 -8.59 -8.24 12.80
CA HIS A 266 -7.55 -7.27 12.93
C HIS A 266 -7.67 -6.23 11.80
N TRP A 267 -7.71 -4.95 12.17
CA TRP A 267 -7.62 -3.85 11.22
C TRP A 267 -6.17 -3.44 11.01
N GLU A 268 -5.81 -3.17 9.76
CA GLU A 268 -4.59 -2.46 9.42
C GLU A 268 -4.91 -1.17 8.69
N PHE A 269 -4.38 -0.07 9.23
CA PHE A 269 -4.42 1.26 8.63
C PHE A 269 -3.07 1.92 8.79
N MET A 270 -2.24 1.84 7.75
CA MET A 270 -0.83 2.24 7.78
C MET A 270 -0.58 3.70 8.21
N TYR A 271 -1.61 4.54 8.14
CA TYR A 271 -1.51 5.93 8.60
C TYR A 271 -1.71 6.11 10.10
N THR A 272 -2.07 5.08 10.86
CA THR A 272 -2.33 5.19 12.30
C THR A 272 -1.17 5.85 13.03
N ARG A 273 0.06 5.42 12.76
CA ARG A 273 1.26 5.98 13.39
C ARG A 273 1.45 7.47 13.09
N SER A 274 1.35 7.85 11.83
CA SER A 274 1.53 9.25 11.40
C SER A 274 0.35 10.17 11.71
N LEU A 275 -0.88 9.61 11.75
CA LEU A 275 -2.11 10.37 12.02
C LEU A 275 -2.26 10.72 13.50
N PHE A 276 -1.90 9.78 14.38
CA PHE A 276 -2.01 9.93 15.83
C PHE A 276 -0.68 10.24 16.52
N GLU A 277 0.39 10.42 15.74
CA GLU A 277 1.76 10.66 16.22
C GLU A 277 2.15 9.70 17.37
N THR A 278 1.91 8.41 17.13
CA THR A 278 2.15 7.38 18.15
C THR A 278 3.61 7.31 18.56
N PRO A 279 3.94 6.89 19.80
CA PRO A 279 5.33 6.82 20.26
C PRO A 279 6.25 5.95 19.40
N ASP A 280 5.66 5.02 18.63
CA ASP A 280 6.34 4.07 17.75
C ASP A 280 6.38 4.48 16.28
N MET A 281 6.19 5.78 15.94
CA MET A 281 6.28 6.27 14.55
C MET A 281 7.57 5.83 13.86
N LEU A 282 8.68 5.74 14.59
CA LEU A 282 9.99 5.34 14.06
C LEU A 282 10.01 3.92 13.48
N GLU A 283 9.04 3.08 13.82
CA GLU A 283 8.96 1.73 13.25
C GLU A 283 8.70 1.77 11.74
N GLN A 284 8.04 2.81 11.20
CA GLN A 284 7.91 2.95 9.74
C GLN A 284 9.24 3.24 9.04
N HIS A 285 10.10 4.07 9.63
CA HIS A 285 11.47 4.25 9.16
C HIS A 285 12.25 2.93 9.13
N LYS A 286 12.19 2.17 10.23
CA LYS A 286 12.90 0.89 10.36
C LYS A 286 12.41 -0.14 9.34
N LEU A 287 11.09 -0.32 9.22
CA LEU A 287 10.54 -1.30 8.27
C LEU A 287 10.83 -0.93 6.81
N LEU A 288 10.79 0.36 6.45
CA LEU A 288 11.14 0.81 5.09
C LEU A 288 12.61 0.52 4.79
N ASN A 289 13.53 0.80 5.73
CA ASN A 289 14.93 0.44 5.58
C ASN A 289 15.13 -1.08 5.44
N ARG A 290 14.38 -1.87 6.23
CA ARG A 290 14.41 -3.34 6.09
C ARG A 290 13.91 -3.81 4.73
N VAL A 291 12.86 -3.20 4.21
CA VAL A 291 12.37 -3.46 2.85
C VAL A 291 13.44 -3.09 1.80
N ALA A 292 14.11 -1.95 1.96
CA ALA A 292 15.18 -1.54 1.07
C ALA A 292 16.35 -2.54 1.05
N GLU A 293 16.77 -3.04 2.22
CA GLU A 293 17.78 -4.09 2.34
C GLU A 293 17.36 -5.38 1.62
N LEU A 294 16.12 -5.82 1.78
CA LEU A 294 15.59 -7.02 1.14
C LEU A 294 15.50 -6.87 -0.40
N ILE A 295 15.19 -5.69 -0.88
CA ILE A 295 15.23 -5.36 -2.32
C ILE A 295 16.68 -5.41 -2.83
N ASP A 296 17.63 -4.76 -2.13
CA ASP A 296 19.04 -4.73 -2.54
C ASP A 296 19.69 -6.10 -2.49
N ALA A 297 19.23 -6.99 -1.61
CA ALA A 297 19.62 -8.40 -1.54
C ALA A 297 18.97 -9.26 -2.63
N GLY A 298 18.02 -8.73 -3.41
CA GLY A 298 17.28 -9.50 -4.43
C GLY A 298 16.23 -10.46 -3.84
N THR A 299 15.95 -10.37 -2.53
CA THR A 299 14.93 -11.18 -1.85
C THR A 299 13.52 -10.73 -2.24
N LEU A 300 13.32 -9.41 -2.34
CA LEU A 300 12.08 -8.79 -2.81
C LEU A 300 12.33 -8.10 -4.16
N LYS A 301 11.25 -7.92 -4.93
CA LYS A 301 11.24 -7.19 -6.19
C LYS A 301 10.24 -6.05 -6.12
N THR A 302 10.49 -5.00 -6.90
CA THR A 302 9.51 -3.91 -7.09
C THR A 302 8.17 -4.46 -7.59
N THR A 303 7.11 -3.77 -7.26
CA THR A 303 5.74 -4.16 -7.62
C THR A 303 5.15 -3.30 -8.75
N VAL A 304 5.98 -2.59 -9.51
CA VAL A 304 5.53 -1.78 -10.65
C VAL A 304 4.80 -2.65 -11.66
N GLY A 305 3.55 -2.30 -11.91
CA GLY A 305 2.71 -2.92 -12.94
C GLY A 305 2.64 -2.08 -14.22
N GLN A 306 2.64 -0.74 -14.07
CA GLN A 306 2.54 0.20 -15.18
C GLN A 306 3.24 1.53 -14.88
N HIS A 307 3.84 2.13 -15.92
CA HIS A 307 4.42 3.47 -15.89
C HIS A 307 3.61 4.41 -16.77
N PHE A 308 3.13 5.53 -16.20
CA PHE A 308 2.22 6.46 -16.90
C PHE A 308 2.90 7.75 -17.37
N GLY A 309 4.23 7.78 -17.38
CA GLY A 309 5.01 8.93 -17.87
C GLY A 309 5.17 10.00 -16.81
N THR A 310 5.19 11.27 -17.23
CA THR A 310 5.46 12.41 -16.36
C THR A 310 4.33 12.70 -15.37
N ILE A 311 4.70 13.29 -14.24
CA ILE A 311 3.77 13.72 -13.19
C ILE A 311 3.04 14.98 -13.67
N ASN A 312 1.79 14.82 -14.08
CA ASN A 312 0.89 15.90 -14.47
C ASN A 312 -0.57 15.46 -14.29
N ALA A 313 -1.49 16.42 -14.32
CA ALA A 313 -2.91 16.18 -14.08
C ALA A 313 -3.52 15.18 -15.09
N ALA A 314 -3.14 15.24 -16.38
CA ALA A 314 -3.67 14.35 -17.40
C ALA A 314 -3.29 12.88 -17.13
N ASN A 315 -2.03 12.61 -16.82
CA ASN A 315 -1.55 11.26 -16.51
C ASN A 315 -2.10 10.74 -15.17
N LEU A 316 -2.20 11.60 -14.14
CA LEU A 316 -2.82 11.24 -12.88
C LEU A 316 -4.30 10.91 -13.02
N ARG A 317 -5.08 11.66 -13.84
CA ARG A 317 -6.47 11.28 -14.13
C ARG A 317 -6.57 9.89 -14.77
N ARG A 318 -5.69 9.56 -15.71
CA ARG A 318 -5.64 8.21 -16.32
C ARG A 318 -5.31 7.13 -15.28
N ALA A 319 -4.36 7.40 -14.38
CA ALA A 319 -3.98 6.49 -13.31
C ALA A 319 -5.13 6.25 -12.32
N HIS A 320 -5.81 7.31 -11.89
CA HIS A 320 -7.00 7.23 -11.04
C HIS A 320 -8.12 6.43 -11.72
N ALA A 321 -8.41 6.71 -12.99
CA ALA A 321 -9.44 5.99 -13.75
C ALA A 321 -9.14 4.47 -13.82
N LEU A 322 -7.88 4.09 -14.01
CA LEU A 322 -7.49 2.68 -14.02
C LEU A 322 -7.66 2.03 -12.63
N LEU A 323 -7.31 2.72 -11.54
CA LEU A 323 -7.54 2.21 -10.19
C LEU A 323 -9.03 2.05 -9.89
N GLU A 324 -9.85 3.03 -10.24
CA GLU A 324 -11.30 3.01 -10.03
C GLU A 324 -12.00 1.90 -10.84
N SER A 325 -11.44 1.52 -11.98
CA SER A 325 -11.96 0.39 -12.78
C SER A 325 -11.71 -1.00 -12.15
N GLY A 326 -10.86 -1.11 -11.11
CA GLY A 326 -10.44 -2.38 -10.52
C GLY A 326 -9.55 -3.24 -11.43
N ALA A 327 -9.10 -2.71 -12.58
CA ALA A 327 -8.31 -3.46 -13.56
C ALA A 327 -6.80 -3.39 -13.33
N ALA A 328 -6.33 -2.57 -12.40
CA ALA A 328 -4.91 -2.42 -12.10
C ALA A 328 -4.27 -3.72 -11.63
N LYS A 329 -3.00 -3.92 -11.98
CA LYS A 329 -2.12 -5.00 -11.52
C LYS A 329 -0.87 -4.35 -10.93
N GLY A 330 -0.46 -4.77 -9.73
CA GLY A 330 0.67 -4.13 -9.05
C GLY A 330 0.43 -2.64 -8.83
N LYS A 331 1.49 -1.84 -8.99
CA LYS A 331 1.49 -0.39 -8.76
C LYS A 331 1.59 0.41 -10.07
N ILE A 332 1.00 1.58 -10.06
CA ILE A 332 1.07 2.57 -11.14
C ILE A 332 2.00 3.68 -10.70
N VAL A 333 3.03 3.96 -11.50
CA VAL A 333 4.05 4.97 -11.20
C VAL A 333 4.09 6.07 -12.25
N LEU A 334 4.51 7.28 -11.82
CA LEU A 334 4.81 8.42 -12.67
C LEU A 334 6.15 9.01 -12.21
N GLU A 335 6.94 9.59 -13.14
CA GLU A 335 8.28 10.07 -12.87
C GLU A 335 8.59 11.38 -13.63
N GLY A 336 9.17 12.36 -12.91
CA GLY A 336 9.51 13.69 -13.44
C GLY A 336 8.30 14.62 -13.62
N PHE A 337 8.56 15.95 -13.59
CA PHE A 337 7.55 17.03 -13.77
C PHE A 337 7.74 17.76 -15.08
#